data_39f6b02a3a90a9666f8a799c1328b531
#
_entry.id   39f6b02a3a90a9666f8a799c1328b531
#
_cell.length_a   1.000
_cell.length_b   1.000
_cell.length_c   1.000
_cell.angle_alpha   90.00
_cell.angle_beta   90.00
_cell.angle_gamma   90.00
#
_symmetry.space_group_name_H-M   'P 1'
#
loop_
_entity.id
_entity.type
_entity.pdbx_description
1 polymer ?
#
loop_
_entity_poly.entity_id
_entity_poly.type
_entity_poly.pdbx_seq_one_letter_code
_entity_poly.pdbx_strand_id
1 'polypeptide(L)'
;MPPIGTRVYNNLECVWYTVSEKERFVLTGTRGEQWCIKPERLAKTYKFATGQPINEVTINEYFIKQGRESMNVTTMPDNTLYYAEQVRYPQQFQVQTSWALLNGNLPQDPTTGKKIPHGKGDYKVCMADPMTGAYDAGHCWIVNGAVMVDTYKVASPANKR
;
A
#
# COMPACT_ATOMS: atom_id res chain seq x y z
N MET A 1 -8.92 0.18 17.98
CA MET A 1 -8.73 1.25 16.98
C MET A 1 -8.08 2.45 17.64
N PRO A 2 -7.00 2.98 17.08
CA PRO A 2 -6.35 4.15 17.65
C PRO A 2 -7.27 5.38 17.62
N PRO A 3 -7.11 6.30 18.57
CA PRO A 3 -7.89 7.53 18.58
C PRO A 3 -7.63 8.39 17.34
N ILE A 4 -8.64 9.16 16.94
CA ILE A 4 -8.50 10.18 15.89
C ILE A 4 -7.42 11.17 16.32
N GLY A 5 -6.54 11.55 15.38
CA GLY A 5 -5.40 12.38 15.67
C GLY A 5 -4.11 11.61 15.96
N THR A 6 -4.18 10.30 16.14
CA THR A 6 -2.99 9.46 16.31
C THR A 6 -2.15 9.51 15.03
N ARG A 7 -0.84 9.71 15.18
CA ARG A 7 0.09 9.72 14.06
C ARG A 7 0.86 8.41 14.01
N VAL A 8 1.00 7.86 12.81
CA VAL A 8 1.79 6.67 12.54
C VAL A 8 2.76 6.95 11.41
N TYR A 9 3.90 6.27 11.45
CA TYR A 9 4.97 6.51 10.49
C TYR A 9 5.11 5.33 9.53
N ASN A 10 5.16 5.64 8.25
CA ASN A 10 5.49 4.66 7.23
C ASN A 10 6.97 4.75 6.92
N ASN A 11 7.74 3.81 7.45
CA ASN A 11 9.20 3.79 7.32
C ASN A 11 9.70 3.40 5.92
N LEU A 12 8.84 2.91 5.07
CA LEU A 12 9.19 2.61 3.68
C LEU A 12 8.97 3.83 2.78
N GLU A 13 7.89 4.58 3.02
CA GLU A 13 7.58 5.79 2.26
C GLU A 13 8.16 7.06 2.89
N CYS A 14 8.59 6.98 4.13
CA CYS A 14 9.07 8.12 4.92
C CYS A 14 8.03 9.22 5.05
N VAL A 15 6.78 8.83 5.33
CA VAL A 15 5.63 9.70 5.43
C VAL A 15 4.90 9.43 6.74
N TRP A 16 4.42 10.49 7.37
CA TRP A 16 3.51 10.40 8.51
C TRP A 16 2.07 10.36 8.05
N TYR A 17 1.28 9.51 8.67
CA TYR A 17 -0.16 9.44 8.49
C TYR A 17 -0.86 9.81 9.80
N THR A 18 -2.01 10.44 9.70
CA THR A 18 -2.82 10.81 10.86
C THR A 18 -4.17 10.12 10.76
N VAL A 19 -4.56 9.45 11.82
CA VAL A 19 -5.88 8.82 11.92
C VAL A 19 -6.95 9.90 11.90
N SER A 20 -7.92 9.76 11.01
CA SER A 20 -9.02 10.69 10.83
C SER A 20 -10.34 9.93 10.77
N GLU A 21 -11.44 10.65 10.73
CA GLU A 21 -12.78 10.03 10.58
C GLU A 21 -12.89 9.30 9.24
N LYS A 22 -12.26 9.82 8.19
CA LYS A 22 -12.28 9.20 6.84
C LYS A 22 -11.31 8.03 6.75
N GLU A 23 -10.10 8.20 7.26
CA GLU A 23 -9.06 7.17 7.26
C GLU A 23 -8.89 6.68 8.69
N ARG A 24 -9.85 5.88 9.12
CA ARG A 24 -10.05 5.53 10.53
C ARG A 24 -9.19 4.38 11.00
N PHE A 25 -8.75 3.52 10.10
CA PHE A 25 -8.00 2.33 10.44
C PHE A 25 -6.52 2.49 10.15
N VAL A 26 -5.68 1.88 11.00
CA VAL A 26 -4.24 1.79 10.80
C VAL A 26 -3.93 0.37 10.36
N LEU A 27 -3.21 0.25 9.25
CA LEU A 27 -2.62 -1.00 8.81
C LEU A 27 -1.14 -1.01 9.12
N THR A 28 -0.65 -2.17 9.55
CA THR A 28 0.78 -2.42 9.73
C THR A 28 1.19 -3.53 8.77
N GLY A 29 2.12 -3.23 7.90
CA GLY A 29 2.62 -4.19 6.93
C GLY A 29 3.71 -5.09 7.48
N THR A 30 4.18 -6.00 6.64
CA THR A 30 5.15 -7.04 7.01
C THR A 30 6.53 -6.49 7.38
N ARG A 31 6.80 -5.25 7.01
CA ARG A 31 8.07 -4.58 7.32
C ARG A 31 7.95 -3.54 8.42
N GLY A 32 6.83 -3.55 9.14
CA GLY A 32 6.56 -2.59 10.19
C GLY A 32 6.08 -1.23 9.72
N GLU A 33 5.96 -1.03 8.41
CA GLU A 33 5.38 0.19 7.86
C GLU A 33 3.93 0.32 8.27
N GLN A 34 3.51 1.55 8.56
CA GLN A 34 2.14 1.83 8.96
C GLN A 34 1.53 2.91 8.09
N TRP A 35 0.24 2.79 7.83
CA TRP A 35 -0.52 3.81 7.11
C TRP A 35 -1.97 3.77 7.57
N CYS A 36 -2.68 4.85 7.26
CA CYS A 36 -4.11 4.94 7.53
C CYS A 36 -4.90 4.57 6.27
N ILE A 37 -6.04 3.94 6.45
CA ILE A 37 -6.86 3.47 5.35
C ILE A 37 -8.35 3.75 5.64
N LYS A 38 -9.10 4.02 4.57
CA LYS A 38 -10.54 4.18 4.64
C LYS A 38 -11.21 2.83 4.86
N PRO A 39 -12.32 2.78 5.63
CA PRO A 39 -13.05 1.54 5.86
C PRO A 39 -13.48 0.83 4.57
N GLU A 40 -13.95 1.58 3.57
CA GLU A 40 -14.38 1.02 2.29
C GLU A 40 -13.24 0.35 1.55
N ARG A 41 -12.06 0.97 1.56
CA ARG A 41 -10.89 0.41 0.91
C ARG A 41 -10.34 -0.80 1.67
N LEU A 42 -10.39 -0.75 2.99
CA LEU A 42 -10.02 -1.89 3.83
C LEU A 42 -10.90 -3.10 3.52
N ALA A 43 -12.21 -2.90 3.46
CA ALA A 43 -13.18 -3.94 3.17
C ALA A 43 -13.01 -4.53 1.76
N LYS A 44 -12.64 -3.71 0.80
CA LYS A 44 -12.46 -4.14 -0.60
C LYS A 44 -11.17 -4.91 -0.81
N THR A 45 -10.11 -4.57 -0.09
CA THR A 45 -8.75 -5.05 -0.36
C THR A 45 -8.34 -6.20 0.56
N TYR A 46 -8.89 -6.25 1.76
CA TYR A 46 -8.48 -7.18 2.81
C TYR A 46 -9.66 -7.96 3.37
N LYS A 47 -9.32 -9.06 4.01
CA LYS A 47 -10.24 -9.82 4.87
C LYS A 47 -9.52 -10.12 6.18
N PHE A 48 -10.27 -10.48 7.22
CA PHE A 48 -9.66 -10.96 8.44
C PHE A 48 -8.93 -12.30 8.18
N ALA A 49 -7.85 -12.53 8.91
CA ALA A 49 -7.09 -13.77 8.79
C ALA A 49 -7.92 -15.01 9.16
N THR A 50 -9.02 -14.81 9.89
CA THR A 50 -10.01 -15.86 10.19
C THR A 50 -10.81 -16.30 8.95
N GLY A 51 -10.71 -15.56 7.85
CA GLY A 51 -11.47 -15.81 6.62
C GLY A 51 -12.73 -14.98 6.49
N GLN A 52 -13.15 -14.28 7.52
CA GLN A 52 -14.36 -13.45 7.49
C GLN A 52 -14.11 -12.15 6.74
N PRO A 53 -15.13 -11.65 6.03
CA PRO A 53 -15.02 -10.36 5.36
C PRO A 53 -14.95 -9.22 6.39
N ILE A 54 -14.34 -8.13 5.98
CA ILE A 54 -14.30 -6.89 6.77
C ILE A 54 -15.50 -6.03 6.36
N ASN A 55 -16.42 -5.82 7.28
CA ASN A 55 -17.62 -4.99 7.09
C ASN A 55 -18.07 -4.42 8.43
N GLU A 56 -19.12 -3.62 8.42
CA GLU A 56 -19.62 -3.00 9.67
C GLU A 56 -19.96 -4.01 10.76
N VAL A 57 -20.50 -5.16 10.37
CA VAL A 57 -20.90 -6.21 11.31
C VAL A 57 -19.68 -6.82 11.99
N THR A 58 -18.68 -7.22 11.21
CA THR A 58 -17.46 -7.85 11.74
C THR A 58 -16.59 -6.87 12.49
N ILE A 59 -16.50 -5.63 12.03
CA ILE A 59 -15.80 -4.56 12.75
C ILE A 59 -16.43 -4.35 14.12
N ASN A 60 -17.74 -4.24 14.17
CA ASN A 60 -18.45 -4.07 15.43
C ASN A 60 -18.25 -5.27 16.36
N GLU A 61 -18.31 -6.48 15.82
CA GLU A 61 -18.11 -7.70 16.60
C GLU A 61 -16.73 -7.75 17.24
N TYR A 62 -15.68 -7.53 16.46
CA TYR A 62 -14.32 -7.69 16.96
C TYR A 62 -13.82 -6.51 17.77
N PHE A 63 -14.02 -5.29 17.29
CA PHE A 63 -13.43 -4.11 17.91
C PHE A 63 -14.32 -3.50 18.98
N ILE A 64 -15.63 -3.57 18.83
CA ILE A 64 -16.55 -2.96 19.77
C ILE A 64 -17.01 -3.97 20.82
N LYS A 65 -17.63 -5.07 20.40
CA LYS A 65 -18.19 -6.05 21.34
C LYS A 65 -17.12 -6.84 22.08
N GLN A 66 -16.10 -7.31 21.37
CA GLN A 66 -15.00 -8.06 21.97
C GLN A 66 -13.89 -7.17 22.52
N GLY A 67 -13.88 -5.90 22.18
CA GLY A 67 -12.89 -4.95 22.65
C GLY A 67 -11.47 -5.23 22.18
N ARG A 68 -11.31 -5.88 21.05
CA ARG A 68 -9.97 -6.16 20.50
C ARG A 68 -9.32 -4.88 20.02
N GLU A 69 -8.03 -4.73 20.29
CA GLU A 69 -7.26 -3.57 19.84
C GLU A 69 -6.78 -3.74 18.40
N SER A 70 -6.53 -4.97 17.97
CA SER A 70 -6.04 -5.28 16.63
C SER A 70 -6.55 -6.63 16.15
N MET A 71 -6.56 -6.80 14.84
CA MET A 71 -6.88 -8.06 14.18
C MET A 71 -5.91 -8.27 13.02
N ASN A 72 -5.49 -9.51 12.83
CA ASN A 72 -4.70 -9.85 11.65
C ASN A 72 -5.60 -9.89 10.42
N VAL A 73 -5.08 -9.34 9.32
CA VAL A 73 -5.77 -9.31 8.03
C VAL A 73 -4.87 -9.87 6.94
N THR A 74 -5.49 -10.32 5.86
CA THR A 74 -4.79 -10.77 4.66
C THR A 74 -5.38 -10.07 3.45
N THR A 75 -4.59 -9.90 2.40
CA THR A 75 -5.09 -9.40 1.13
C THR A 75 -6.00 -10.42 0.48
N MET A 76 -7.05 -9.94 -0.18
CA MET A 76 -7.87 -10.80 -1.01
C MET A 76 -7.16 -11.04 -2.34
N PRO A 77 -7.21 -12.28 -2.87
CA PRO A 77 -6.68 -12.56 -4.20
C PRO A 77 -7.36 -11.65 -5.22
N ASP A 78 -6.56 -11.12 -6.10
CA ASP A 78 -6.96 -10.12 -7.05
C ASP A 78 -6.30 -10.47 -8.38
N ASN A 79 -7.09 -10.55 -9.46
CA ASN A 79 -6.60 -10.83 -10.80
C ASN A 79 -6.38 -9.55 -11.61
N THR A 80 -6.40 -8.41 -10.97
CA THR A 80 -6.14 -7.14 -11.63
C THR A 80 -4.74 -7.14 -12.23
N LEU A 81 -4.64 -6.75 -13.48
CA LEU A 81 -3.37 -6.64 -14.18
C LEU A 81 -2.77 -5.26 -13.91
N TYR A 82 -1.48 -5.25 -13.59
CA TYR A 82 -0.71 -4.03 -13.39
C TYR A 82 0.51 -4.04 -14.31
N TYR A 83 0.90 -2.87 -14.76
CA TYR A 83 2.18 -2.67 -15.42
C TYR A 83 3.19 -2.23 -14.36
N ALA A 84 4.40 -2.79 -14.40
CA ALA A 84 5.45 -2.43 -13.45
C ALA A 84 6.79 -2.31 -14.16
N GLU A 85 7.54 -1.26 -13.84
CA GLU A 85 8.92 -1.12 -14.27
C GLU A 85 9.78 -0.69 -13.09
N GLN A 86 10.99 -1.21 -13.03
CA GLN A 86 11.92 -0.85 -11.97
C GLN A 86 12.51 0.54 -12.23
N VAL A 87 12.50 1.36 -11.22
CA VAL A 87 13.15 2.68 -11.27
C VAL A 87 14.65 2.46 -11.07
N ARG A 88 15.43 2.76 -12.09
CA ARG A 88 16.88 2.53 -12.10
C ARG A 88 17.68 3.76 -11.67
N TYR A 89 17.11 4.92 -11.87
CA TYR A 89 17.71 6.21 -11.52
C TYR A 89 16.73 7.04 -10.75
N PRO A 90 17.20 7.99 -9.94
CA PRO A 90 16.32 9.00 -9.39
C PRO A 90 15.59 9.72 -10.52
N GLN A 91 14.26 9.62 -10.53
CA GLN A 91 13.39 10.26 -11.51
C GLN A 91 12.21 10.86 -10.79
N GLN A 92 11.65 11.90 -11.35
CA GLN A 92 10.39 12.43 -10.88
C GLN A 92 9.27 11.93 -11.79
N PHE A 93 8.26 11.34 -11.17
CA PHE A 93 7.04 10.93 -11.86
C PHE A 93 5.87 11.73 -11.33
N GLN A 94 4.91 11.96 -12.18
CA GLN A 94 3.60 12.39 -11.71
C GLN A 94 2.86 11.15 -11.21
N VAL A 95 2.88 10.95 -9.89
CA VAL A 95 2.28 9.81 -9.23
C VAL A 95 1.44 10.26 -8.05
N GLN A 96 0.62 9.36 -7.55
CA GLN A 96 -0.26 9.65 -6.41
C GLN A 96 0.41 9.48 -5.05
N THR A 97 1.62 8.95 -5.01
CA THR A 97 2.38 8.76 -3.78
C THR A 97 3.21 10.00 -3.49
N SER A 98 2.93 10.66 -2.37
CA SER A 98 3.54 11.95 -2.04
C SER A 98 5.07 11.90 -1.93
N TRP A 99 5.65 10.86 -1.36
CA TRP A 99 7.10 10.77 -1.19
C TRP A 99 7.85 10.70 -2.53
N ALA A 100 7.21 10.13 -3.55
CA ALA A 100 7.84 9.99 -4.86
C ALA A 100 8.07 11.32 -5.57
N LEU A 101 7.31 12.33 -5.19
CA LEU A 101 7.43 13.68 -5.75
C LEU A 101 8.60 14.46 -5.15
N LEU A 102 9.10 14.01 -3.99
CA LEU A 102 10.08 14.78 -3.22
C LEU A 102 11.51 14.54 -3.65
N ASN A 103 11.88 13.33 -4.00
CA ASN A 103 13.28 12.94 -4.19
C ASN A 103 13.55 12.05 -5.39
N GLY A 104 12.84 12.25 -6.48
CA GLY A 104 13.06 11.43 -7.66
C GLY A 104 12.92 9.94 -7.35
N ASN A 105 11.89 9.59 -6.59
CA ASN A 105 11.54 8.22 -6.19
C ASN A 105 12.44 7.59 -5.13
N LEU A 106 13.32 8.37 -4.52
CA LEU A 106 14.07 7.88 -3.37
C LEU A 106 13.45 8.48 -2.10
N PRO A 107 12.93 7.64 -1.21
CA PRO A 107 12.40 8.14 0.04
C PRO A 107 13.48 8.86 0.85
N GLN A 108 13.06 9.82 1.63
CA GLN A 108 13.94 10.63 2.44
C GLN A 108 13.56 10.48 3.91
N ASP A 109 14.55 10.28 4.75
CA ASP A 109 14.32 10.26 6.19
C ASP A 109 13.88 11.65 6.64
N PRO A 110 12.71 11.80 7.26
CA PRO A 110 12.20 13.11 7.66
C PRO A 110 12.99 13.74 8.80
N THR A 111 13.75 12.95 9.56
CA THR A 111 14.57 13.46 10.67
C THR A 111 15.94 13.94 10.19
N THR A 112 16.59 13.16 9.34
CA THR A 112 17.95 13.45 8.89
C THR A 112 18.03 14.13 7.53
N GLY A 113 16.98 14.09 6.76
CA GLY A 113 16.96 14.60 5.39
C GLY A 113 17.75 13.74 4.40
N LYS A 114 18.29 12.62 4.84
CA LYS A 114 19.07 11.74 3.97
C LYS A 114 18.17 10.82 3.18
N LYS A 115 18.55 10.55 1.92
CA LYS A 115 17.87 9.57 1.09
C LYS A 115 18.11 8.18 1.63
N ILE A 116 17.05 7.38 1.64
CA ILE A 116 17.11 5.99 2.10
C ILE A 116 17.40 5.10 0.91
N PRO A 117 18.53 4.37 0.90
CA PRO A 117 18.85 3.49 -0.19
C PRO A 117 17.94 2.26 -0.20
N HIS A 118 17.58 1.81 -1.39
CA HIS A 118 16.86 0.55 -1.59
C HIS A 118 17.76 -0.41 -2.36
N GLY A 119 17.79 -1.67 -1.94
CA GLY A 119 18.67 -2.66 -2.54
C GLY A 119 18.39 -2.93 -4.01
N LYS A 120 17.13 -2.87 -4.41
CA LYS A 120 16.71 -3.14 -5.79
C LYS A 120 16.01 -1.96 -6.45
N GLY A 121 16.00 -0.81 -5.80
CA GLY A 121 15.22 0.33 -6.25
C GLY A 121 13.73 0.11 -6.10
N ASP A 122 12.99 1.13 -6.40
CA ASP A 122 11.54 1.12 -6.35
C ASP A 122 10.96 0.75 -7.71
N TYR A 123 9.67 0.45 -7.73
CA TYR A 123 8.94 0.17 -8.96
C TYR A 123 7.88 1.23 -9.19
N LYS A 124 7.77 1.66 -10.45
CA LYS A 124 6.62 2.41 -10.92
C LYS A 124 5.57 1.39 -11.34
N VAL A 125 4.42 1.43 -10.71
CA VAL A 125 3.30 0.52 -10.96
C VAL A 125 2.13 1.32 -11.50
N CYS A 126 1.54 0.86 -12.58
CA CYS A 126 0.40 1.52 -13.21
C CYS A 126 -0.74 0.53 -13.41
N MET A 127 -1.97 1.02 -13.42
CA MET A 127 -3.11 0.22 -13.83
C MET A 127 -2.93 -0.20 -15.29
N ALA A 128 -3.28 -1.43 -15.61
CA ALA A 128 -3.16 -1.96 -16.97
C ALA A 128 -4.49 -2.51 -17.45
N ASP A 129 -4.72 -2.40 -18.76
CA ASP A 129 -5.89 -3.00 -19.41
C ASP A 129 -5.65 -4.50 -19.50
N PRO A 130 -6.53 -5.36 -18.92
CA PRO A 130 -6.35 -6.80 -18.97
C PRO A 130 -6.45 -7.39 -20.37
N MET A 131 -7.09 -6.68 -21.30
CA MET A 131 -7.29 -7.17 -22.67
C MET A 131 -6.09 -6.86 -23.56
N THR A 132 -5.53 -5.68 -23.44
CA THR A 132 -4.47 -5.20 -24.35
C THR A 132 -3.08 -5.16 -23.70
N GLY A 133 -3.02 -5.16 -22.38
CA GLY A 133 -1.77 -4.96 -21.64
C GLY A 133 -1.31 -3.50 -21.62
N ALA A 134 -2.01 -2.58 -22.27
CA ALA A 134 -1.68 -1.18 -22.25
C ALA A 134 -1.87 -0.60 -20.84
N TYR A 135 -0.96 0.24 -20.40
CA TYR A 135 -1.06 0.84 -19.07
C TYR A 135 -1.55 2.28 -19.15
N ASP A 136 -2.21 2.71 -18.06
CA ASP A 136 -2.71 4.05 -17.91
C ASP A 136 -1.66 4.92 -17.21
N ALA A 137 -1.00 5.79 -17.96
CA ALA A 137 0.03 6.67 -17.44
C ALA A 137 -0.50 7.69 -16.42
N GLY A 138 -1.81 7.92 -16.37
CA GLY A 138 -2.43 8.79 -15.37
C GLY A 138 -2.71 8.11 -14.03
N HIS A 139 -2.58 6.78 -13.96
CA HIS A 139 -2.85 5.99 -12.75
C HIS A 139 -1.62 5.18 -12.34
N CYS A 140 -0.58 5.87 -11.91
CA CYS A 140 0.67 5.23 -11.48
C CYS A 140 1.04 5.65 -10.06
N TRP A 141 1.77 4.78 -9.39
CA TRP A 141 2.31 5.04 -8.06
C TRP A 141 3.66 4.33 -7.93
N ILE A 142 4.36 4.62 -6.85
CA ILE A 142 5.65 4.01 -6.58
C ILE A 142 5.51 2.98 -5.47
N VAL A 143 6.06 1.80 -5.68
CA VAL A 143 6.11 0.71 -4.71
C VAL A 143 7.54 0.43 -4.35
N ASN A 144 7.84 0.37 -3.05
CA ASN A 144 9.15 -0.02 -2.55
C ASN A 144 9.53 -1.41 -3.08
N GLY A 145 10.80 -1.58 -3.44
CA GLY A 145 11.27 -2.83 -4.05
C GLY A 145 11.01 -4.08 -3.21
N ALA A 146 11.15 -3.98 -1.89
CA ALA A 146 10.87 -5.10 -1.00
C ALA A 146 9.38 -5.41 -0.90
N VAL A 147 8.55 -4.37 -0.87
CA VAL A 147 7.08 -4.50 -0.84
C VAL A 147 6.58 -5.09 -2.16
N MET A 148 7.22 -4.72 -3.28
CA MET A 148 6.87 -5.26 -4.60
C MET A 148 6.98 -6.78 -4.63
N VAL A 149 8.06 -7.32 -4.09
CA VAL A 149 8.28 -8.77 -4.03
C VAL A 149 7.23 -9.46 -3.17
N ASP A 150 6.84 -8.84 -2.07
CA ASP A 150 5.87 -9.42 -1.13
C ASP A 150 4.43 -9.33 -1.62
N THR A 151 4.12 -8.38 -2.51
CA THR A 151 2.74 -8.02 -2.85
C THR A 151 2.31 -8.51 -4.22
N TYR A 152 3.22 -8.50 -5.19
CA TYR A 152 2.90 -8.76 -6.60
C TYR A 152 3.61 -10.00 -7.10
N LYS A 153 3.04 -10.59 -8.14
CA LYS A 153 3.70 -11.68 -8.89
C LYS A 153 3.64 -11.38 -10.37
N VAL A 154 4.56 -11.95 -11.11
CA VAL A 154 4.56 -11.84 -12.57
C VAL A 154 3.32 -12.55 -13.13
N ALA A 155 2.66 -11.92 -14.09
CA ALA A 155 1.54 -12.54 -14.78
C ALA A 155 1.98 -13.85 -15.44
N SER A 156 1.12 -14.87 -15.35
CA SER A 156 1.47 -16.19 -15.86
C SER A 156 1.79 -16.16 -17.35
N PRO A 157 2.91 -16.77 -17.78
CA PRO A 157 3.23 -16.88 -19.21
C PRO A 157 2.13 -17.56 -20.05
N ALA A 158 1.33 -18.42 -19.44
CA ALA A 158 0.22 -19.07 -20.14
C ALA A 158 -0.83 -18.09 -20.64
N ASN A 159 -0.95 -16.93 -20.01
CA ASN A 159 -1.88 -15.87 -20.38
C ASN A 159 -1.43 -15.05 -21.59
N LYS A 160 -0.23 -15.28 -22.08
CA LYS A 160 0.35 -14.53 -23.20
C LYS A 160 0.10 -15.17 -24.56
N ARG A 161 -0.66 -16.21 -24.61
CA ARG A 161 -0.96 -16.94 -25.83
C ARG A 161 -2.11 -16.33 -26.60
#